data_0a798f5e9a17223282e50828a96497af
#
_entry.id   0a798f5e9a17223282e50828a96497af
#
_cell.length_a   1.000
_cell.length_b   1.000
_cell.length_c   1.000
_cell.angle_alpha   90.00
_cell.angle_beta   90.00
_cell.angle_gamma   90.00
#
_symmetry.space_group_name_H-M   'P 1'
#
loop_
_entity.id
_entity.type
_entity.pdbx_description
1 polymer ?
#
loop_
_entity_poly.entity_id
_entity_poly.type
_entity_poly.pdbx_seq_one_letter_code
_entity_poly.pdbx_strand_id
1 'polypeptide(L)'
;MLTHEDKELLAKKGISEEKIAEQLACFEKGFPFLKLSAAASVENGGIMKADEKECEQYLAAWDAYKAGDKKIVKFVPASGAASRMFKNMFEFLGAEYDKPTTDFEKKFFDHIHDFAFYNDLNAACLDNTGKNINALLSEHNYKAVVSNLLESAGLNYGALPKGLLKFHRYADGVRTPLEEHLVEGALYAAGKSGEVNVHFTVSTEHRVLFEKLVAAKAAEYEAKYGTTYHISFSEQKPSTDTVAADMENKPFRDKDGKLLFRPGGHGALIENLNDLDADIVFIKNIDNVVPDRLKADTVTYKKLLAGVLVTLQKQAFEYLELLDGGHYSHEQLETIIRFVQQQLRCRRTDLKELEDADLVIYLRKKLNCPMRVCGMVKNVGEPGGGPFLAYNPDGTISLQILESSQIDMNDPEKKAMFEKGPHFNPVDLVCAVRDYKGNKFNLLKHVDKATGFISYKSKNGKDLKALELPGLWNGSMSDWNTVFVEVPLSTFNPVKTVNDLLREQHQ
;
A
#
# COMPACT_ATOMS: atom_id res chain seq x y z
N MET A 1 -31.89 -16.65 5.55
CA MET A 1 -32.26 -15.97 6.79
C MET A 1 -31.13 -16.18 7.80
N LEU A 2 -30.71 -15.11 8.51
CA LEU A 2 -29.67 -15.20 9.53
C LEU A 2 -30.21 -15.88 10.78
N THR A 3 -29.44 -16.81 11.35
CA THR A 3 -29.79 -17.49 12.62
C THR A 3 -29.47 -16.59 13.83
N HIS A 4 -29.87 -17.00 15.02
CA HIS A 4 -29.52 -16.28 16.26
C HIS A 4 -27.99 -16.27 16.48
N GLU A 5 -27.33 -17.39 16.25
CA GLU A 5 -25.87 -17.52 16.33
C GLU A 5 -25.14 -16.61 15.31
N ASP A 6 -25.70 -16.47 14.09
CA ASP A 6 -25.17 -15.54 13.11
C ASP A 6 -25.19 -14.10 13.63
N LYS A 7 -26.31 -13.67 14.23
CA LYS A 7 -26.47 -12.33 14.78
C LYS A 7 -25.51 -12.05 15.95
N GLU A 8 -25.27 -13.05 16.81
CA GLU A 8 -24.26 -12.94 17.88
C GLU A 8 -22.84 -12.81 17.29
N LEU A 9 -22.51 -13.58 16.24
CA LEU A 9 -21.22 -13.49 15.55
C LEU A 9 -21.03 -12.11 14.90
N LEU A 10 -22.06 -11.59 14.25
CA LEU A 10 -22.06 -10.25 13.67
C LEU A 10 -21.85 -9.18 14.72
N ALA A 11 -22.57 -9.22 15.82
CA ALA A 11 -22.44 -8.28 16.93
C ALA A 11 -21.02 -8.29 17.50
N LYS A 12 -20.43 -9.48 17.69
CA LYS A 12 -19.03 -9.63 18.14
C LYS A 12 -18.01 -9.01 17.19
N LYS A 13 -18.29 -9.06 15.88
CA LYS A 13 -17.43 -8.45 14.86
C LYS A 13 -17.72 -6.95 14.64
N GLY A 14 -18.79 -6.41 15.17
CA GLY A 14 -19.25 -5.04 14.90
C GLY A 14 -19.79 -4.87 13.47
N ILE A 15 -20.40 -5.92 12.91
CA ILE A 15 -20.99 -5.93 11.55
C ILE A 15 -22.51 -5.88 11.71
N SER A 16 -23.20 -4.99 11.01
CA SER A 16 -24.65 -4.92 11.01
C SER A 16 -25.28 -5.90 10.03
N GLU A 17 -26.55 -6.27 10.26
CA GLU A 17 -27.31 -7.12 9.32
C GLU A 17 -27.48 -6.45 7.95
N GLU A 18 -27.65 -5.10 7.93
CA GLU A 18 -27.74 -4.31 6.70
C GLU A 18 -26.44 -4.42 5.89
N LYS A 19 -25.28 -4.37 6.55
CA LYS A 19 -23.97 -4.52 5.88
C LYS A 19 -23.83 -5.88 5.23
N ILE A 20 -24.33 -6.96 5.86
CA ILE A 20 -24.36 -8.30 5.26
C ILE A 20 -25.29 -8.33 4.05
N ALA A 21 -26.47 -7.73 4.15
CA ALA A 21 -27.41 -7.67 3.03
C ALA A 21 -26.80 -6.89 1.83
N GLU A 22 -26.12 -5.77 2.08
CA GLU A 22 -25.38 -5.02 1.06
C GLU A 22 -24.30 -5.88 0.39
N GLN A 23 -23.51 -6.61 1.17
CA GLN A 23 -22.45 -7.49 0.65
C GLN A 23 -23.02 -8.64 -0.20
N LEU A 24 -24.10 -9.25 0.24
CA LEU A 24 -24.76 -10.31 -0.54
C LEU A 24 -25.33 -9.78 -1.85
N ALA A 25 -25.93 -8.57 -1.83
CA ALA A 25 -26.37 -7.90 -3.04
C ALA A 25 -25.24 -7.63 -4.05
N CYS A 26 -24.01 -7.38 -3.57
CA CYS A 26 -22.84 -7.25 -4.44
C CYS A 26 -22.52 -8.56 -5.19
N PHE A 27 -22.70 -9.72 -4.56
CA PHE A 27 -22.47 -11.00 -5.25
C PHE A 27 -23.51 -11.26 -6.36
N GLU A 28 -24.73 -10.78 -6.19
CA GLU A 28 -25.79 -10.91 -7.20
C GLU A 28 -25.60 -9.93 -8.37
N LYS A 29 -25.25 -8.67 -8.06
CA LYS A 29 -25.18 -7.58 -9.06
C LYS A 29 -23.82 -7.51 -9.74
N GLY A 30 -22.75 -8.01 -9.08
CA GLY A 30 -21.38 -7.77 -9.49
C GLY A 30 -20.95 -6.32 -9.29
N PHE A 31 -19.79 -5.99 -9.84
CA PHE A 31 -19.24 -4.63 -9.89
C PHE A 31 -19.08 -4.18 -11.33
N PRO A 32 -19.41 -2.92 -11.67
CA PRO A 32 -19.16 -2.39 -13.00
C PRO A 32 -17.67 -2.21 -13.22
N PHE A 33 -17.22 -2.39 -14.44
CA PHE A 33 -15.87 -1.96 -14.84
C PHE A 33 -15.82 -0.43 -14.94
N LEU A 34 -14.68 0.14 -14.60
CA LEU A 34 -14.46 1.57 -14.70
C LEU A 34 -14.27 1.99 -16.17
N LYS A 35 -14.85 3.14 -16.52
CA LYS A 35 -14.68 3.72 -17.85
C LYS A 35 -13.34 4.44 -17.93
N LEU A 36 -12.45 3.95 -18.78
CA LEU A 36 -11.13 4.53 -18.99
C LEU A 36 -11.19 5.60 -20.12
N SER A 37 -10.50 6.70 -19.89
CA SER A 37 -10.20 7.69 -20.91
C SER A 37 -8.85 7.40 -21.56
N ALA A 38 -7.82 7.16 -20.76
CA ALA A 38 -6.47 6.82 -21.23
C ALA A 38 -5.62 6.22 -20.08
N ALA A 39 -4.54 5.50 -20.41
CA ALA A 39 -3.45 5.31 -19.49
C ALA A 39 -2.76 6.67 -19.23
N ALA A 40 -2.45 6.98 -17.97
CA ALA A 40 -1.74 8.21 -17.66
C ALA A 40 -0.27 8.10 -18.05
N SER A 41 0.25 9.16 -18.67
CA SER A 41 1.65 9.27 -19.08
C SER A 41 2.16 10.70 -18.91
N VAL A 42 3.48 10.88 -19.06
CA VAL A 42 4.08 12.21 -19.09
C VAL A 42 3.61 12.97 -20.33
N GLU A 43 3.50 12.29 -21.47
CA GLU A 43 3.15 12.88 -22.77
C GLU A 43 1.72 13.44 -22.80
N ASN A 44 0.77 12.76 -22.16
CA ASN A 44 -0.61 13.25 -22.08
C ASN A 44 -0.88 14.14 -20.86
N GLY A 45 0.16 14.45 -20.09
CA GLY A 45 0.10 15.27 -18.88
C GLY A 45 -0.63 14.61 -17.71
N GLY A 46 -0.90 13.31 -17.78
CA GLY A 46 -1.44 12.54 -16.64
C GLY A 46 -0.40 12.29 -15.54
N ILE A 47 0.88 12.32 -15.89
CA ILE A 47 1.99 12.18 -14.95
C ILE A 47 2.89 13.40 -15.07
N MET A 48 3.18 14.02 -13.92
CA MET A 48 4.12 15.13 -13.82
C MET A 48 5.55 14.58 -13.83
N LYS A 49 6.42 15.23 -14.59
CA LYS A 49 7.86 15.01 -14.52
C LYS A 49 8.51 16.34 -14.15
N ALA A 50 9.01 16.42 -12.93
CA ALA A 50 9.68 17.64 -12.45
C ALA A 50 11.07 17.78 -13.09
N ASP A 51 11.40 18.98 -13.53
CA ASP A 51 12.76 19.34 -13.90
C ASP A 51 13.63 19.58 -12.65
N GLU A 52 14.92 19.83 -12.85
CA GLU A 52 15.87 20.03 -11.74
C GLU A 52 15.48 21.21 -10.84
N LYS A 53 15.06 22.32 -11.44
CA LYS A 53 14.66 23.53 -10.72
C LYS A 53 13.35 23.30 -9.93
N GLU A 54 12.40 22.64 -10.53
CA GLU A 54 11.14 22.26 -9.88
C GLU A 54 11.42 21.29 -8.72
N CYS A 55 12.32 20.31 -8.90
CA CYS A 55 12.76 19.42 -7.83
C CYS A 55 13.32 20.20 -6.64
N GLU A 56 14.24 21.13 -6.87
CA GLU A 56 14.80 21.98 -5.80
C GLU A 56 13.71 22.78 -5.06
N GLN A 57 12.75 23.35 -5.78
CA GLN A 57 11.64 24.11 -5.21
C GLN A 57 10.75 23.22 -4.32
N TYR A 58 10.40 22.02 -4.79
CA TYR A 58 9.56 21.10 -4.00
C TYR A 58 10.29 20.54 -2.79
N LEU A 59 11.58 20.22 -2.92
CA LEU A 59 12.40 19.80 -1.77
C LEU A 59 12.46 20.90 -0.70
N ALA A 60 12.66 22.16 -1.11
CA ALA A 60 12.66 23.32 -0.19
C ALA A 60 11.26 23.52 0.44
N ALA A 61 10.19 23.34 -0.32
CA ALA A 61 8.81 23.44 0.21
C ALA A 61 8.54 22.37 1.28
N TRP A 62 9.00 21.14 1.08
CA TRP A 62 8.88 20.09 2.09
C TRP A 62 9.71 20.40 3.34
N ASP A 63 10.95 20.85 3.19
CA ASP A 63 11.80 21.20 4.32
C ASP A 63 11.22 22.37 5.14
N ALA A 64 10.63 23.37 4.47
CA ALA A 64 9.92 24.45 5.15
C ALA A 64 8.65 23.94 5.88
N TYR A 65 7.90 23.02 5.28
CA TYR A 65 6.70 22.44 5.90
C TYR A 65 7.04 21.65 7.16
N LYS A 66 8.09 20.83 7.13
CA LYS A 66 8.53 20.03 8.28
C LYS A 66 8.99 20.88 9.48
N ALA A 67 9.49 22.08 9.22
CA ALA A 67 9.92 23.01 10.26
C ALA A 67 8.73 23.59 11.04
N GLY A 68 7.51 23.48 10.50
CA GLY A 68 6.27 23.90 11.15
C GLY A 68 5.78 22.90 12.18
N ASP A 69 4.74 23.30 12.91
CA ASP A 69 4.06 22.46 13.90
C ASP A 69 3.02 21.56 13.20
N LYS A 70 3.50 20.53 12.51
CA LYS A 70 2.72 19.60 11.72
C LYS A 70 3.03 18.16 12.10
N LYS A 71 1.99 17.33 12.21
CA LYS A 71 2.12 15.92 12.51
C LYS A 71 2.27 15.10 11.25
N ILE A 72 3.46 14.56 11.05
CA ILE A 72 3.84 13.72 9.92
C ILE A 72 3.86 12.28 10.41
N VAL A 73 3.18 11.37 9.71
CA VAL A 73 3.12 9.94 10.05
C VAL A 73 3.56 9.12 8.84
N LYS A 74 4.36 8.11 9.07
CA LYS A 74 4.65 7.06 8.10
C LYS A 74 3.75 5.86 8.39
N PHE A 75 2.85 5.54 7.46
CA PHE A 75 1.90 4.42 7.55
C PHE A 75 2.39 3.26 6.69
N VAL A 76 2.65 2.12 7.33
CA VAL A 76 3.25 0.95 6.68
C VAL A 76 2.35 -0.27 6.89
N PRO A 77 1.62 -0.72 5.84
CA PRO A 77 0.94 -2.00 5.87
C PRO A 77 1.95 -3.15 6.03
N ALA A 78 1.87 -3.90 7.13
CA ALA A 78 2.86 -4.91 7.51
C ALA A 78 2.26 -6.28 7.94
N SER A 79 0.95 -6.46 7.78
CA SER A 79 0.25 -7.70 8.17
C SER A 79 0.46 -8.87 7.20
N GLY A 80 1.03 -8.63 6.01
CA GLY A 80 1.19 -9.65 4.98
C GLY A 80 2.14 -10.77 5.41
N ALA A 81 1.65 -12.03 5.45
CA ALA A 81 2.45 -13.20 5.72
C ALA A 81 3.50 -13.44 4.62
N ALA A 82 4.68 -13.92 5.01
CA ALA A 82 5.75 -14.24 4.07
C ALA A 82 5.54 -15.56 3.30
N SER A 83 4.45 -16.30 3.55
CA SER A 83 4.18 -17.60 2.90
C SER A 83 4.26 -17.55 1.37
N ARG A 84 3.79 -16.46 0.75
CA ARG A 84 3.91 -16.28 -0.70
C ARG A 84 5.36 -16.08 -1.15
N MET A 85 6.19 -15.42 -0.34
CA MET A 85 7.61 -15.20 -0.61
C MET A 85 8.38 -16.54 -0.65
N PHE A 86 7.95 -17.50 0.15
CA PHE A 86 8.58 -18.84 0.27
C PHE A 86 7.82 -19.93 -0.50
N LYS A 87 6.87 -19.59 -1.36
CA LYS A 87 6.06 -20.57 -2.10
C LYS A 87 6.90 -21.68 -2.74
N ASN A 88 7.95 -21.32 -3.49
CA ASN A 88 8.82 -22.29 -4.16
C ASN A 88 9.57 -23.20 -3.17
N MET A 89 9.93 -22.68 -1.99
CA MET A 89 10.59 -23.47 -0.95
C MET A 89 9.61 -24.44 -0.26
N PHE A 90 8.37 -24.05 -0.05
CA PHE A 90 7.32 -24.97 0.40
C PHE A 90 7.05 -26.07 -0.63
N GLU A 91 6.99 -25.72 -1.91
CA GLU A 91 6.84 -26.69 -3.00
C GLU A 91 8.00 -27.68 -3.02
N PHE A 92 9.24 -27.22 -2.88
CA PHE A 92 10.42 -28.08 -2.78
C PHE A 92 10.38 -28.98 -1.54
N LEU A 93 10.00 -28.45 -0.37
CA LEU A 93 9.89 -29.23 0.87
C LEU A 93 8.89 -30.40 0.73
N GLY A 94 7.77 -30.17 0.04
CA GLY A 94 6.71 -31.15 -0.23
C GLY A 94 6.94 -32.02 -1.48
N ALA A 95 7.98 -31.78 -2.27
CA ALA A 95 8.25 -32.50 -3.50
C ALA A 95 8.69 -33.97 -3.26
N GLU A 96 8.50 -34.83 -4.25
CA GLU A 96 8.97 -36.22 -4.21
C GLU A 96 10.48 -36.36 -4.44
N TYR A 97 11.14 -35.32 -4.98
CA TYR A 97 12.59 -35.28 -5.17
C TYR A 97 13.29 -34.57 -4.02
N ASP A 98 14.54 -34.93 -3.74
CA ASP A 98 15.32 -34.44 -2.60
C ASP A 98 16.43 -33.45 -2.97
N LYS A 99 16.71 -33.31 -4.27
CA LYS A 99 17.74 -32.37 -4.77
C LYS A 99 17.11 -31.23 -5.54
N PRO A 100 17.70 -30.01 -5.48
CA PRO A 100 17.23 -28.87 -6.29
C PRO A 100 17.18 -29.20 -7.78
N THR A 101 16.02 -29.01 -8.38
CA THR A 101 15.76 -29.28 -9.82
C THR A 101 15.48 -28.04 -10.61
N THR A 102 14.71 -27.11 -10.08
CA THR A 102 14.35 -25.85 -10.73
C THR A 102 15.49 -24.84 -10.61
N ASP A 103 15.56 -23.89 -11.54
CA ASP A 103 16.54 -22.81 -11.50
C ASP A 103 16.39 -21.94 -10.25
N PHE A 104 15.16 -21.80 -9.76
CA PHE A 104 14.86 -21.08 -8.52
C PHE A 104 15.51 -21.77 -7.31
N GLU A 105 15.32 -23.08 -7.17
CA GLU A 105 15.87 -23.89 -6.10
C GLU A 105 17.41 -23.91 -6.14
N LYS A 106 17.98 -24.12 -7.32
CA LYS A 106 19.43 -24.10 -7.52
C LYS A 106 20.01 -22.75 -7.12
N LYS A 107 19.43 -21.64 -7.61
CA LYS A 107 19.87 -20.29 -7.25
C LYS A 107 19.80 -20.06 -5.74
N PHE A 108 18.75 -20.52 -5.05
CA PHE A 108 18.61 -20.39 -3.61
C PHE A 108 19.79 -21.07 -2.87
N PHE A 109 20.10 -22.32 -3.20
CA PHE A 109 21.16 -23.08 -2.52
C PHE A 109 22.57 -22.67 -2.94
N ASP A 110 22.79 -22.32 -4.20
CA ASP A 110 24.09 -21.85 -4.71
C ASP A 110 24.52 -20.53 -4.02
N HIS A 111 23.54 -19.70 -3.66
CA HIS A 111 23.72 -18.40 -3.01
C HIS A 111 23.26 -18.34 -1.55
N ILE A 112 23.12 -19.48 -0.88
CA ILE A 112 22.56 -19.52 0.47
C ILE A 112 23.35 -18.67 1.47
N HIS A 113 24.66 -18.51 1.27
CA HIS A 113 25.54 -17.69 2.09
C HIS A 113 25.31 -16.18 1.97
N ASP A 114 24.67 -15.74 0.88
CA ASP A 114 24.45 -14.33 0.58
C ASP A 114 23.21 -13.77 1.30
N PHE A 115 22.33 -14.63 1.80
CA PHE A 115 21.17 -14.18 2.58
C PHE A 115 21.54 -13.61 3.94
N ALA A 116 20.92 -12.51 4.34
CA ALA A 116 21.14 -11.88 5.65
C ALA A 116 20.79 -12.79 6.83
N PHE A 117 19.90 -13.74 6.64
CA PHE A 117 19.51 -14.73 7.65
C PHE A 117 20.39 -15.98 7.70
N TYR A 118 21.44 -16.07 6.89
CA TYR A 118 22.28 -17.27 6.79
C TYR A 118 22.82 -17.75 8.16
N ASN A 119 23.35 -16.85 8.97
CA ASN A 119 23.95 -17.22 10.24
C ASN A 119 22.92 -17.80 11.22
N ASP A 120 21.69 -17.22 11.25
CA ASP A 120 20.63 -17.76 12.09
C ASP A 120 20.14 -19.12 11.60
N LEU A 121 20.00 -19.26 10.27
CA LEU A 121 19.62 -20.54 9.67
C LEU A 121 20.67 -21.62 9.93
N ASN A 122 21.95 -21.27 9.83
CA ASN A 122 23.04 -22.19 10.12
C ASN A 122 23.07 -22.65 11.59
N ALA A 123 22.80 -21.73 12.53
CA ALA A 123 22.63 -22.04 13.93
C ALA A 123 21.43 -22.96 14.17
N ALA A 124 20.28 -22.66 13.59
CA ALA A 124 19.08 -23.50 13.69
C ALA A 124 19.31 -24.93 13.14
N CYS A 125 20.00 -25.05 12.00
CA CYS A 125 20.39 -26.35 11.47
C CYS A 125 21.28 -27.11 12.42
N LEU A 126 22.30 -26.46 13.00
CA LEU A 126 23.21 -27.06 13.94
C LEU A 126 22.50 -27.56 15.22
N ASP A 127 21.63 -26.73 15.78
CA ASP A 127 20.86 -27.05 16.99
C ASP A 127 19.89 -28.23 16.77
N ASN A 128 19.20 -28.26 15.62
CA ASN A 128 18.16 -29.26 15.35
C ASN A 128 18.72 -30.57 14.76
N THR A 129 19.84 -30.53 14.04
CA THR A 129 20.35 -31.70 13.31
C THR A 129 21.75 -32.13 13.74
N GLY A 130 22.43 -31.33 14.56
CA GLY A 130 23.83 -31.52 14.89
C GLY A 130 24.81 -31.21 13.76
N LYS A 131 24.33 -30.64 12.63
CA LYS A 131 25.11 -30.36 11.43
C LYS A 131 24.85 -28.94 10.94
N ASN A 132 25.89 -28.27 10.49
CA ASN A 132 25.78 -26.97 9.85
C ASN A 132 25.27 -27.11 8.41
N ILE A 133 24.90 -25.99 7.78
CA ILE A 133 24.33 -25.97 6.40
C ILE A 133 25.30 -26.66 5.41
N ASN A 134 26.60 -26.37 5.47
CA ASN A 134 27.57 -26.95 4.54
C ASN A 134 27.65 -28.49 4.64
N ALA A 135 27.59 -29.02 5.86
CA ALA A 135 27.53 -30.47 6.07
C ALA A 135 26.26 -31.09 5.52
N LEU A 136 25.08 -30.44 5.77
CA LEU A 136 23.82 -30.90 5.26
C LEU A 136 23.78 -30.89 3.71
N LEU A 137 24.30 -29.84 3.08
CA LEU A 137 24.36 -29.73 1.61
C LEU A 137 25.33 -30.79 1.02
N SER A 138 26.47 -31.04 1.64
CA SER A 138 27.41 -32.08 1.19
C SER A 138 26.83 -33.49 1.26
N GLU A 139 25.93 -33.74 2.22
CA GLU A 139 25.17 -34.97 2.36
C GLU A 139 23.89 -35.01 1.51
N HIS A 140 23.65 -34.00 0.69
CA HIS A 140 22.45 -33.83 -0.13
C HIS A 140 21.15 -33.74 0.71
N ASN A 141 21.23 -33.30 1.96
CA ASN A 141 20.06 -33.10 2.83
C ASN A 141 19.51 -31.66 2.75
N TYR A 142 19.11 -31.26 1.54
CA TYR A 142 18.58 -29.93 1.24
C TYR A 142 17.29 -29.61 1.98
N LYS A 143 16.41 -30.63 2.14
CA LYS A 143 15.11 -30.46 2.82
C LYS A 143 15.25 -30.13 4.29
N ALA A 144 16.28 -30.62 4.96
CA ALA A 144 16.56 -30.25 6.35
C ALA A 144 16.87 -28.76 6.50
N VAL A 145 17.58 -28.17 5.54
CA VAL A 145 17.86 -26.74 5.52
C VAL A 145 16.58 -25.94 5.32
N VAL A 146 15.73 -26.35 4.37
CA VAL A 146 14.44 -25.66 4.10
C VAL A 146 13.46 -25.81 5.26
N SER A 147 13.37 -26.99 5.90
CA SER A 147 12.56 -27.20 7.09
C SER A 147 12.99 -26.25 8.23
N ASN A 148 14.31 -26.12 8.48
CA ASN A 148 14.81 -25.17 9.49
C ASN A 148 14.59 -23.69 9.12
N LEU A 149 14.45 -23.34 7.84
CA LEU A 149 14.07 -22.00 7.43
C LEU A 149 12.59 -21.73 7.67
N LEU A 150 11.71 -22.66 7.28
CA LEU A 150 10.28 -22.42 7.17
C LEU A 150 9.47 -22.78 8.40
N GLU A 151 9.84 -23.87 9.10
CA GLU A 151 9.03 -24.47 10.16
C GLU A 151 9.37 -23.91 11.55
N SER A 152 8.44 -24.08 12.49
CA SER A 152 8.53 -23.54 13.86
C SER A 152 9.68 -24.09 14.71
N ALA A 153 10.20 -25.27 14.35
CA ALA A 153 11.40 -25.83 15.02
C ALA A 153 12.68 -25.05 14.67
N GLY A 154 12.70 -24.34 13.56
CA GLY A 154 13.79 -23.49 13.11
C GLY A 154 13.44 -22.01 13.17
N LEU A 155 13.63 -21.27 12.06
CA LEU A 155 13.40 -19.83 11.99
C LEU A 155 11.92 -19.43 11.87
N ASN A 156 11.04 -20.37 11.55
CA ASN A 156 9.59 -20.14 11.36
C ASN A 156 9.25 -19.08 10.29
N TYR A 157 10.10 -18.88 9.30
CA TYR A 157 9.93 -17.84 8.28
C TYR A 157 8.69 -18.09 7.39
N GLY A 158 8.23 -19.35 7.31
CA GLY A 158 7.00 -19.71 6.59
C GLY A 158 5.73 -19.12 7.19
N ALA A 159 5.71 -18.81 8.50
CA ALA A 159 4.56 -18.27 9.21
C ALA A 159 4.72 -16.80 9.60
N LEU A 160 5.94 -16.26 9.62
CA LEU A 160 6.19 -14.88 10.03
C LEU A 160 5.80 -13.87 8.94
N PRO A 161 5.45 -12.63 9.31
CA PRO A 161 5.25 -11.54 8.35
C PRO A 161 6.59 -11.01 7.84
N LYS A 162 6.62 -10.51 6.60
CA LYS A 162 7.84 -9.99 5.96
C LYS A 162 8.59 -8.96 6.81
N GLY A 163 7.87 -8.11 7.54
CA GLY A 163 8.46 -7.06 8.37
C GLY A 163 9.44 -7.53 9.44
N LEU A 164 9.38 -8.81 9.81
CA LEU A 164 10.24 -9.43 10.84
C LEU A 164 11.38 -10.28 10.28
N LEU A 165 11.44 -10.47 8.96
CA LEU A 165 12.50 -11.28 8.34
C LEU A 165 13.78 -10.46 8.13
N LYS A 166 14.93 -11.08 8.23
CA LYS A 166 16.22 -10.43 7.99
C LYS A 166 16.45 -10.25 6.49
N PHE A 167 16.40 -9.00 6.00
CA PHE A 167 16.53 -8.68 4.59
C PHE A 167 17.93 -8.25 4.19
N HIS A 168 18.56 -7.36 4.95
CA HIS A 168 19.82 -6.73 4.56
C HIS A 168 20.91 -6.97 5.57
N ARG A 169 22.14 -7.19 5.06
CA ARG A 169 23.36 -7.34 5.84
C ARG A 169 24.15 -6.04 5.84
N TYR A 170 24.68 -5.69 7.00
CA TYR A 170 25.55 -4.56 7.24
C TYR A 170 26.82 -5.00 7.96
N ALA A 171 27.85 -4.15 7.99
CA ALA A 171 29.08 -4.44 8.72
C ALA A 171 28.84 -4.61 10.25
N ASP A 172 27.84 -3.91 10.78
CA ASP A 172 27.46 -3.88 12.18
C ASP A 172 26.27 -4.83 12.53
N GLY A 173 25.76 -5.57 11.55
CA GLY A 173 24.66 -6.49 11.80
C GLY A 173 23.74 -6.75 10.59
N VAL A 174 22.51 -7.04 10.89
CA VAL A 174 21.45 -7.30 9.88
C VAL A 174 20.20 -6.49 10.22
N ARG A 175 19.41 -6.12 9.21
CA ARG A 175 18.16 -5.39 9.41
C ARG A 175 16.98 -6.10 8.78
N THR A 176 15.85 -5.97 9.46
CA THR A 176 14.52 -6.34 8.97
C THR A 176 13.91 -5.19 8.18
N PRO A 177 12.86 -5.43 7.37
CA PRO A 177 12.10 -4.36 6.73
C PRO A 177 11.53 -3.34 7.73
N LEU A 178 11.08 -3.77 8.91
CA LEU A 178 10.65 -2.84 9.95
C LEU A 178 11.76 -1.83 10.30
N GLU A 179 12.98 -2.32 10.55
CA GLU A 179 14.12 -1.46 10.87
C GLU A 179 14.46 -0.51 9.71
N GLU A 180 14.41 -0.99 8.46
CA GLU A 180 14.60 -0.12 7.29
C GLU A 180 13.55 0.98 7.19
N HIS A 181 12.29 0.70 7.58
CA HIS A 181 11.24 1.72 7.65
C HIS A 181 11.46 2.73 8.78
N LEU A 182 12.07 2.34 9.90
CA LEU A 182 12.48 3.30 10.94
C LEU A 182 13.56 4.25 10.41
N VAL A 183 14.58 3.71 9.75
CA VAL A 183 15.64 4.51 9.11
C VAL A 183 15.06 5.49 8.08
N GLU A 184 14.19 5.02 7.19
CA GLU A 184 13.51 5.88 6.22
C GLU A 184 12.69 6.98 6.91
N GLY A 185 11.98 6.66 7.99
CA GLY A 185 11.22 7.63 8.79
C GLY A 185 12.09 8.78 9.27
N ALA A 186 13.28 8.48 9.81
CA ALA A 186 14.23 9.49 10.24
C ALA A 186 14.75 10.37 9.08
N LEU A 187 14.95 9.78 7.89
CA LEU A 187 15.56 10.46 6.74
C LEU A 187 14.63 11.42 6.00
N TYR A 188 13.32 11.16 5.93
CA TYR A 188 12.39 12.01 5.18
C TYR A 188 11.12 12.44 5.91
N ALA A 189 10.74 11.76 6.98
CA ALA A 189 9.47 11.99 7.70
C ALA A 189 9.66 12.55 9.12
N ALA A 190 10.89 12.91 9.51
CA ALA A 190 11.14 13.56 10.78
C ALA A 190 10.56 14.99 10.75
N GLY A 191 9.67 15.30 11.70
CA GLY A 191 9.07 16.61 11.88
C GLY A 191 9.96 17.56 12.68
N LYS A 192 9.34 18.64 13.16
CA LYS A 192 9.97 19.59 14.05
C LYS A 192 10.55 18.88 15.27
N SER A 193 11.74 19.28 15.68
CA SER A 193 12.47 18.69 16.83
C SER A 193 12.86 17.21 16.67
N GLY A 194 12.87 16.67 15.44
CA GLY A 194 13.33 15.30 15.17
C GLY A 194 12.33 14.20 15.56
N GLU A 195 11.06 14.53 15.75
CA GLU A 195 10.02 13.54 16.02
C GLU A 195 9.68 12.73 14.78
N VAL A 196 9.68 11.40 14.90
CA VAL A 196 9.36 10.45 13.82
C VAL A 196 8.20 9.57 14.24
N ASN A 197 7.04 9.76 13.62
CA ASN A 197 5.87 8.92 13.89
C ASN A 197 5.78 7.84 12.82
N VAL A 198 5.80 6.57 13.24
CA VAL A 198 5.61 5.42 12.35
C VAL A 198 4.46 4.57 12.85
N HIS A 199 3.54 4.27 11.96
CA HIS A 199 2.39 3.42 12.25
C HIS A 199 2.42 2.18 11.37
N PHE A 200 2.42 1.00 12.00
CA PHE A 200 2.36 -0.28 11.30
C PHE A 200 0.99 -0.92 11.46
N THR A 201 0.40 -1.41 10.38
CA THR A 201 -0.72 -2.33 10.49
C THR A 201 -0.21 -3.76 10.51
N VAL A 202 -0.56 -4.51 11.53
CA VAL A 202 -0.05 -5.86 11.79
C VAL A 202 -1.19 -6.86 11.99
N SER A 203 -0.93 -8.15 11.88
CA SER A 203 -1.87 -9.17 12.30
C SER A 203 -1.81 -9.36 13.82
N THR A 204 -2.94 -9.71 14.43
CA THR A 204 -3.09 -9.90 15.88
C THR A 204 -2.07 -10.89 16.43
N GLU A 205 -1.87 -12.03 15.74
CA GLU A 205 -0.95 -13.08 16.16
C GLU A 205 0.52 -12.67 16.18
N HIS A 206 0.91 -11.66 15.38
CA HIS A 206 2.31 -11.24 15.26
C HIS A 206 2.62 -9.92 15.96
N ARG A 207 1.61 -9.21 16.45
CA ARG A 207 1.78 -7.88 17.07
C ARG A 207 2.86 -7.85 18.16
N VAL A 208 2.84 -8.83 19.06
CA VAL A 208 3.81 -8.92 20.14
C VAL A 208 5.26 -9.05 19.64
N LEU A 209 5.47 -9.73 18.50
CA LEU A 209 6.80 -9.86 17.90
C LEU A 209 7.29 -8.53 17.32
N PHE A 210 6.41 -7.77 16.68
CA PHE A 210 6.71 -6.42 16.21
C PHE A 210 7.05 -5.49 17.39
N GLU A 211 6.26 -5.49 18.44
CA GLU A 211 6.49 -4.69 19.65
C GLU A 211 7.83 -5.02 20.32
N LYS A 212 8.19 -6.31 20.40
CA LYS A 212 9.49 -6.75 20.92
C LYS A 212 10.66 -6.26 20.08
N LEU A 213 10.54 -6.33 18.75
CA LEU A 213 11.59 -5.86 17.84
C LEU A 213 11.80 -4.36 17.98
N VAL A 214 10.71 -3.58 18.04
CA VAL A 214 10.77 -2.13 18.27
C VAL A 214 11.42 -1.82 19.61
N ALA A 215 11.01 -2.47 20.70
CA ALA A 215 11.59 -2.26 22.03
C ALA A 215 13.10 -2.55 22.07
N ALA A 216 13.56 -3.52 21.28
CA ALA A 216 14.97 -3.87 21.20
C ALA A 216 15.81 -2.91 20.34
N LYS A 217 15.19 -2.22 19.36
CA LYS A 217 15.90 -1.51 18.29
C LYS A 217 15.69 0.01 18.24
N ALA A 218 14.57 0.53 18.72
CA ALA A 218 14.23 1.95 18.56
C ALA A 218 15.31 2.88 19.14
N ALA A 219 15.79 2.60 20.34
CA ALA A 219 16.81 3.42 21.01
C ALA A 219 18.15 3.50 20.23
N GLU A 220 18.54 2.41 19.54
CA GLU A 220 19.73 2.38 18.68
C GLU A 220 19.57 3.39 17.51
N TYR A 221 18.41 3.38 16.86
CA TYR A 221 18.12 4.29 15.75
C TYR A 221 17.90 5.73 16.21
N GLU A 222 17.30 5.96 17.39
CA GLU A 222 17.19 7.29 18.00
C GLU A 222 18.57 7.91 18.21
N ALA A 223 19.50 7.15 18.80
CA ALA A 223 20.87 7.60 19.00
C ALA A 223 21.61 7.86 17.67
N LYS A 224 21.43 6.96 16.69
CA LYS A 224 22.12 7.05 15.39
C LYS A 224 21.68 8.25 14.56
N TYR A 225 20.39 8.60 14.58
CA TYR A 225 19.81 9.65 13.72
C TYR A 225 19.46 10.93 14.47
N GLY A 226 19.64 10.98 15.79
CA GLY A 226 19.28 12.15 16.62
C GLY A 226 17.78 12.46 16.58
N THR A 227 16.94 11.41 16.59
CA THR A 227 15.49 11.48 16.48
C THR A 227 14.81 10.85 17.67
N THR A 228 13.51 11.11 17.84
CA THR A 228 12.64 10.43 18.81
C THR A 228 11.53 9.71 18.07
N TYR A 229 11.44 8.38 18.25
CA TYR A 229 10.41 7.59 17.59
C TYR A 229 9.13 7.46 18.42
N HIS A 230 8.01 7.73 17.76
CA HIS A 230 6.66 7.43 18.22
C HIS A 230 6.09 6.32 17.33
N ILE A 231 6.25 5.07 17.77
CA ILE A 231 5.83 3.90 16.99
C ILE A 231 4.51 3.38 17.53
N SER A 232 3.54 3.19 16.64
CA SER A 232 2.22 2.68 16.97
C SER A 232 1.82 1.54 16.05
N PHE A 233 0.91 0.71 16.53
CA PHE A 233 0.40 -0.46 15.82
C PHE A 233 -1.11 -0.46 15.82
N SER A 234 -1.70 -0.90 14.71
CA SER A 234 -3.11 -1.27 14.66
C SER A 234 -3.30 -2.58 13.90
N GLU A 235 -4.44 -3.19 14.09
CA GLU A 235 -4.87 -4.40 13.42
C GLU A 235 -6.02 -4.08 12.49
N GLN A 236 -6.18 -4.85 11.41
CA GLN A 236 -7.38 -4.72 10.58
C GLN A 236 -8.62 -4.94 11.46
N LYS A 237 -9.58 -4.04 11.40
CA LYS A 237 -10.78 -4.11 12.22
C LYS A 237 -11.65 -5.30 11.81
N PRO A 238 -12.11 -6.15 12.75
CA PRO A 238 -13.03 -7.26 12.45
C PRO A 238 -14.31 -6.83 11.74
N SER A 239 -14.76 -5.58 11.97
CA SER A 239 -15.92 -4.99 11.30
C SER A 239 -15.73 -4.78 9.79
N THR A 240 -14.50 -4.84 9.28
CA THR A 240 -14.17 -4.75 7.86
C THR A 240 -14.15 -6.11 7.16
N ASP A 241 -14.29 -7.20 7.91
CA ASP A 241 -14.40 -8.54 7.31
C ASP A 241 -15.64 -8.61 6.41
N THR A 242 -15.52 -9.39 5.33
CA THR A 242 -16.59 -9.61 4.38
C THR A 242 -17.12 -11.02 4.49
N VAL A 243 -18.44 -11.20 4.35
CA VAL A 243 -19.05 -12.52 4.30
C VAL A 243 -18.70 -13.19 2.97
N ALA A 244 -18.36 -14.49 3.01
CA ALA A 244 -18.20 -15.28 1.80
C ALA A 244 -19.57 -15.76 1.31
N ALA A 245 -19.72 -15.95 -0.01
CA ALA A 245 -20.91 -16.53 -0.61
C ALA A 245 -20.57 -17.86 -1.33
N ASP A 246 -21.56 -18.74 -1.44
CA ASP A 246 -21.50 -19.91 -2.31
C ASP A 246 -21.67 -19.50 -3.79
N MET A 247 -21.67 -20.49 -4.68
CA MET A 247 -21.80 -20.22 -6.11
C MET A 247 -23.20 -19.74 -6.51
N GLU A 248 -24.21 -19.93 -5.66
CA GLU A 248 -25.60 -19.45 -5.80
C GLU A 248 -25.84 -18.10 -5.10
N ASN A 249 -24.76 -17.40 -4.66
CA ASN A 249 -24.81 -16.11 -3.96
C ASN A 249 -25.44 -16.14 -2.56
N LYS A 250 -25.59 -17.32 -1.96
CA LYS A 250 -26.03 -17.46 -0.57
C LYS A 250 -24.83 -17.37 0.39
N PRO A 251 -25.04 -16.97 1.65
CA PRO A 251 -23.98 -16.94 2.63
C PRO A 251 -23.29 -18.31 2.74
N PHE A 252 -21.97 -18.34 2.54
CA PHE A 252 -21.19 -19.57 2.69
C PHE A 252 -21.09 -19.96 4.16
N ARG A 253 -21.36 -21.22 4.44
CA ARG A 253 -21.24 -21.78 5.79
C ARG A 253 -20.13 -22.83 5.84
N ASP A 254 -19.36 -22.79 6.92
CA ASP A 254 -18.33 -23.79 7.17
C ASP A 254 -18.94 -25.16 7.58
N LYS A 255 -18.08 -26.11 7.91
CA LYS A 255 -18.50 -27.47 8.32
C LYS A 255 -19.38 -27.51 9.58
N ASP A 256 -19.27 -26.47 10.42
CA ASP A 256 -20.01 -26.33 11.66
C ASP A 256 -21.28 -25.47 11.49
N GLY A 257 -21.64 -25.14 10.25
CA GLY A 257 -22.83 -24.36 9.88
C GLY A 257 -22.68 -22.83 10.13
N LYS A 258 -21.51 -22.34 10.53
CA LYS A 258 -21.25 -20.94 10.82
C LYS A 258 -20.96 -20.14 9.57
N LEU A 259 -21.35 -18.87 9.55
CA LEU A 259 -20.99 -17.94 8.49
C LEU A 259 -19.46 -17.85 8.36
N LEU A 260 -18.97 -17.96 7.12
CA LEU A 260 -17.57 -17.78 6.82
C LEU A 260 -17.30 -16.31 6.49
N PHE A 261 -16.40 -15.69 7.24
CA PHE A 261 -15.87 -14.36 6.97
C PHE A 261 -14.46 -14.44 6.42
N ARG A 262 -14.12 -13.44 5.61
CA ARG A 262 -12.78 -13.27 5.06
C ARG A 262 -12.32 -11.83 5.29
N PRO A 263 -11.00 -11.61 5.47
CA PRO A 263 -10.47 -10.26 5.49
C PRO A 263 -10.85 -9.50 4.21
N GLY A 264 -11.20 -8.23 4.34
CA GLY A 264 -11.62 -7.37 3.21
C GLY A 264 -10.48 -6.93 2.29
N GLY A 265 -9.28 -7.49 2.41
CA GLY A 265 -8.09 -7.07 1.67
C GLY A 265 -7.48 -5.77 2.20
N HIS A 266 -6.53 -5.19 1.46
CA HIS A 266 -5.88 -3.95 1.90
C HIS A 266 -6.82 -2.73 1.90
N GLY A 267 -7.96 -2.80 1.23
CA GLY A 267 -9.01 -1.78 1.27
C GLY A 267 -9.60 -1.58 2.66
N ALA A 268 -9.63 -2.60 3.50
CA ALA A 268 -10.04 -2.50 4.89
C ALA A 268 -9.18 -1.51 5.70
N LEU A 269 -7.93 -1.29 5.31
CA LEU A 269 -6.99 -0.41 5.99
C LEU A 269 -7.33 1.08 5.86
N ILE A 270 -8.31 1.46 5.04
CA ILE A 270 -8.81 2.84 5.02
C ILE A 270 -9.37 3.26 6.38
N GLU A 271 -9.96 2.33 7.14
CA GLU A 271 -10.44 2.60 8.49
C GLU A 271 -9.28 2.84 9.47
N ASN A 272 -8.18 2.07 9.36
CA ASN A 272 -6.98 2.29 10.15
C ASN A 272 -6.33 3.65 9.83
N LEU A 273 -6.27 4.01 8.54
CA LEU A 273 -5.78 5.31 8.10
C LEU A 273 -6.65 6.46 8.62
N ASN A 274 -7.98 6.28 8.58
CA ASN A 274 -8.95 7.26 9.07
C ASN A 274 -8.83 7.53 10.57
N ASP A 275 -8.38 6.55 11.36
CA ASP A 275 -8.20 6.71 12.80
C ASP A 275 -6.95 7.52 13.17
N LEU A 276 -5.98 7.64 12.25
CA LEU A 276 -4.74 8.38 12.52
C LEU A 276 -5.02 9.87 12.73
N ASP A 277 -4.34 10.43 13.71
CA ASP A 277 -4.23 11.87 13.88
C ASP A 277 -2.95 12.35 13.18
N ALA A 278 -3.09 12.91 12.00
CA ALA A 278 -1.97 13.35 11.16
C ALA A 278 -2.38 14.51 10.25
N ASP A 279 -1.41 15.34 9.86
CA ASP A 279 -1.54 16.32 8.78
C ASP A 279 -1.13 15.68 7.45
N ILE A 280 0.03 15.01 7.45
CA ILE A 280 0.61 14.33 6.29
C ILE A 280 0.89 12.86 6.63
N VAL A 281 0.56 11.97 5.70
CA VAL A 281 0.81 10.53 5.83
C VAL A 281 1.59 10.03 4.63
N PHE A 282 2.78 9.46 4.88
CA PHE A 282 3.52 8.69 3.89
C PHE A 282 3.05 7.24 3.91
N ILE A 283 2.72 6.67 2.76
CA ILE A 283 2.32 5.27 2.63
C ILE A 283 3.33 4.55 1.75
N LYS A 284 3.83 3.41 2.23
CA LYS A 284 4.74 2.53 1.50
C LYS A 284 4.59 1.10 2.00
N ASN A 285 4.68 0.12 1.11
CA ASN A 285 4.63 -1.29 1.49
C ASN A 285 5.86 -1.71 2.29
N ILE A 286 5.66 -2.64 3.23
CA ILE A 286 6.70 -3.13 4.15
C ILE A 286 7.92 -3.69 3.42
N ASP A 287 7.75 -4.33 2.28
CA ASP A 287 8.79 -5.06 1.56
C ASP A 287 9.55 -4.23 0.49
N ASN A 288 9.11 -2.98 0.23
CA ASN A 288 9.81 -2.09 -0.70
C ASN A 288 10.87 -1.27 0.05
N VAL A 289 11.96 -1.89 0.40
CA VAL A 289 13.08 -1.30 1.15
C VAL A 289 14.42 -1.66 0.51
N VAL A 290 15.41 -0.82 0.71
CA VAL A 290 16.79 -1.03 0.22
C VAL A 290 17.80 -0.77 1.34
N PRO A 291 19.03 -1.31 1.24
CA PRO A 291 20.10 -0.97 2.17
C PRO A 291 20.51 0.51 2.08
N ASP A 292 21.19 1.02 3.12
CA ASP A 292 21.56 2.44 3.28
C ASP A 292 22.27 3.02 2.05
N ARG A 293 23.13 2.24 1.40
CA ARG A 293 23.87 2.68 0.21
C ARG A 293 22.99 3.09 -0.98
N LEU A 294 21.73 2.64 -1.02
CA LEU A 294 20.76 2.90 -2.10
C LEU A 294 19.58 3.78 -1.67
N LYS A 295 19.54 4.23 -0.41
CA LYS A 295 18.42 5.03 0.11
C LYS A 295 18.33 6.46 -0.44
N ALA A 296 19.40 6.99 -1.02
CA ALA A 296 19.43 8.38 -1.49
C ALA A 296 18.27 8.73 -2.43
N ASP A 297 18.00 7.91 -3.43
CA ASP A 297 16.89 8.12 -4.36
C ASP A 297 15.54 8.02 -3.65
N THR A 298 15.34 7.00 -2.81
CA THR A 298 14.12 6.87 -2.01
C THR A 298 13.85 8.14 -1.19
N VAL A 299 14.85 8.64 -0.49
CA VAL A 299 14.73 9.84 0.34
C VAL A 299 14.40 11.07 -0.49
N THR A 300 15.16 11.30 -1.58
CA THR A 300 14.96 12.45 -2.46
C THR A 300 13.58 12.49 -3.06
N TYR A 301 13.13 11.37 -3.63
CA TYR A 301 11.84 11.32 -4.31
C TYR A 301 10.66 11.26 -3.34
N LYS A 302 10.80 10.68 -2.14
CA LYS A 302 9.80 10.83 -1.07
C LYS A 302 9.62 12.29 -0.66
N LYS A 303 10.70 13.02 -0.47
CA LYS A 303 10.64 14.47 -0.19
C LYS A 303 10.05 15.26 -1.35
N LEU A 304 10.37 14.89 -2.60
CA LEU A 304 9.79 15.50 -3.79
C LEU A 304 8.26 15.34 -3.82
N LEU A 305 7.76 14.11 -3.64
CA LEU A 305 6.31 13.85 -3.61
C LEU A 305 5.63 14.67 -2.51
N ALA A 306 6.22 14.74 -1.33
CA ALA A 306 5.72 15.53 -0.22
C ALA A 306 5.74 17.04 -0.52
N GLY A 307 6.78 17.54 -1.16
CA GLY A 307 6.90 18.94 -1.57
C GLY A 307 5.84 19.34 -2.60
N VAL A 308 5.57 18.47 -3.59
CA VAL A 308 4.47 18.66 -4.55
C VAL A 308 3.14 18.73 -3.79
N LEU A 309 2.91 17.79 -2.86
CA LEU A 309 1.67 17.72 -2.09
C LEU A 309 1.42 19.01 -1.30
N VAL A 310 2.39 19.44 -0.50
CA VAL A 310 2.20 20.61 0.39
C VAL A 310 2.08 21.92 -0.41
N THR A 311 2.70 22.01 -1.58
CA THR A 311 2.57 23.14 -2.48
C THR A 311 1.16 23.22 -3.06
N LEU A 312 0.63 22.11 -3.57
CA LEU A 312 -0.72 22.05 -4.12
C LEU A 312 -1.79 22.25 -3.04
N GLN A 313 -1.60 21.66 -1.86
CA GLN A 313 -2.51 21.84 -0.73
C GLN A 313 -2.58 23.29 -0.29
N LYS A 314 -1.45 23.97 -0.16
CA LYS A 314 -1.40 25.39 0.20
C LYS A 314 -2.21 26.23 -0.79
N GLN A 315 -2.01 26.03 -2.08
CA GLN A 315 -2.72 26.75 -3.13
C GLN A 315 -4.23 26.45 -3.10
N ALA A 316 -4.61 25.18 -2.88
CA ALA A 316 -6.03 24.81 -2.75
C ALA A 316 -6.69 25.48 -1.54
N PHE A 317 -5.98 25.61 -0.42
CA PHE A 317 -6.48 26.25 0.78
C PHE A 317 -6.65 27.78 0.59
N GLU A 318 -5.70 28.43 -0.04
CA GLU A 318 -5.81 29.85 -0.41
C GLU A 318 -7.04 30.10 -1.28
N TYR A 319 -7.32 29.24 -2.24
CA TYR A 319 -8.53 29.35 -3.07
C TYR A 319 -9.82 29.08 -2.29
N LEU A 320 -9.82 28.13 -1.36
CA LEU A 320 -10.99 27.88 -0.50
C LEU A 320 -11.29 29.08 0.41
N GLU A 321 -10.26 29.70 0.98
CA GLU A 321 -10.41 30.93 1.79
C GLU A 321 -10.95 32.10 0.94
N LEU A 322 -10.45 32.25 -0.29
CA LEU A 322 -10.98 33.26 -1.23
C LEU A 322 -12.47 33.04 -1.55
N LEU A 323 -12.85 31.77 -1.85
CA LEU A 323 -14.23 31.44 -2.16
C LEU A 323 -15.16 31.59 -0.93
N ASP A 324 -14.66 31.31 0.28
CA ASP A 324 -15.38 31.51 1.53
C ASP A 324 -15.63 32.99 1.83
N GLY A 325 -14.70 33.84 1.44
CA GLY A 325 -14.82 35.30 1.59
C GLY A 325 -15.94 35.92 0.73
N GLY A 326 -16.40 35.19 -0.31
CA GLY A 326 -17.50 35.61 -1.18
C GLY A 326 -17.18 36.82 -2.08
N HIS A 327 -15.95 37.30 -2.08
CA HIS A 327 -15.48 38.42 -2.89
C HIS A 327 -14.39 37.94 -3.86
N TYR A 328 -14.79 37.57 -5.05
CA TYR A 328 -13.93 37.09 -6.11
C TYR A 328 -14.34 37.61 -7.47
N SER A 329 -13.38 37.88 -8.34
CA SER A 329 -13.62 38.26 -9.72
C SER A 329 -13.80 37.04 -10.62
N HIS A 330 -14.38 37.23 -11.79
CA HIS A 330 -14.45 36.18 -12.80
C HIS A 330 -13.08 35.64 -13.21
N GLU A 331 -12.07 36.50 -13.33
CA GLU A 331 -10.68 36.09 -13.61
C GLU A 331 -10.08 35.19 -12.51
N GLN A 332 -10.43 35.46 -11.24
CA GLN A 332 -10.04 34.59 -10.14
C GLN A 332 -10.71 33.21 -10.22
N LEU A 333 -12.00 33.17 -10.59
CA LEU A 333 -12.69 31.88 -10.82
C LEU A 333 -12.05 31.09 -11.97
N GLU A 334 -11.73 31.74 -13.09
CA GLU A 334 -11.00 31.11 -14.19
C GLU A 334 -9.62 30.55 -13.76
N THR A 335 -8.93 31.26 -12.87
CA THR A 335 -7.65 30.84 -12.33
C THR A 335 -7.81 29.58 -11.47
N ILE A 336 -8.85 29.51 -10.64
CA ILE A 336 -9.17 28.33 -9.83
C ILE A 336 -9.57 27.15 -10.74
N ILE A 337 -10.37 27.39 -11.78
CA ILE A 337 -10.71 26.36 -12.78
C ILE A 337 -9.45 25.78 -13.41
N ARG A 338 -8.53 26.65 -13.86
CA ARG A 338 -7.24 26.19 -14.42
C ARG A 338 -6.44 25.34 -13.43
N PHE A 339 -6.39 25.75 -12.16
CA PHE A 339 -5.75 24.97 -11.12
C PHE A 339 -6.36 23.57 -10.96
N VAL A 340 -7.68 23.48 -10.84
CA VAL A 340 -8.39 22.19 -10.70
C VAL A 340 -8.17 21.31 -11.93
N GLN A 341 -8.24 21.86 -13.14
CA GLN A 341 -8.12 21.07 -14.38
C GLN A 341 -6.67 20.71 -14.73
N GLN A 342 -5.72 21.61 -14.48
CA GLN A 342 -4.33 21.43 -14.94
C GLN A 342 -3.40 20.95 -13.84
N GLN A 343 -3.59 21.38 -12.60
CA GLN A 343 -2.72 20.98 -11.48
C GLN A 343 -3.30 19.76 -10.75
N LEU A 344 -4.60 19.78 -10.41
CA LEU A 344 -5.26 18.64 -9.77
C LEU A 344 -5.75 17.59 -10.79
N ARG A 345 -5.59 17.84 -12.09
CA ARG A 345 -5.92 16.90 -13.18
C ARG A 345 -7.38 16.41 -13.15
N CYS A 346 -8.28 17.19 -12.55
CA CYS A 346 -9.71 16.90 -12.54
C CYS A 346 -10.39 17.72 -13.63
N ARG A 347 -10.74 17.07 -14.74
CA ARG A 347 -11.29 17.71 -15.94
C ARG A 347 -12.81 17.55 -15.99
N ARG A 348 -13.49 18.61 -16.39
CA ARG A 348 -14.93 18.64 -16.65
C ARG A 348 -15.19 19.47 -17.90
N THR A 349 -15.98 18.96 -18.82
CA THR A 349 -16.18 19.60 -20.15
C THR A 349 -17.25 20.68 -20.16
N ASP A 350 -18.23 20.58 -19.25
CA ASP A 350 -19.43 21.45 -19.18
C ASP A 350 -19.30 22.62 -18.19
N LEU A 351 -18.09 22.95 -17.72
CA LEU A 351 -17.91 24.05 -16.75
C LEU A 351 -18.37 25.40 -17.26
N LYS A 352 -18.32 25.62 -18.58
CA LYS A 352 -18.78 26.87 -19.21
C LYS A 352 -20.32 27.03 -19.24
N GLU A 353 -21.03 25.93 -18.96
CA GLU A 353 -22.51 25.91 -18.94
C GLU A 353 -23.05 26.13 -17.52
N LEU A 354 -22.14 26.15 -16.49
CA LEU A 354 -22.53 26.37 -15.11
C LEU A 354 -22.67 27.87 -14.81
N GLU A 355 -23.74 28.22 -14.11
CA GLU A 355 -23.87 29.54 -13.48
C GLU A 355 -22.79 29.70 -12.38
N ASP A 356 -22.38 30.94 -12.11
CA ASP A 356 -21.30 31.22 -11.13
C ASP A 356 -21.54 30.58 -9.76
N ALA A 357 -22.77 30.54 -9.29
CA ALA A 357 -23.08 29.90 -8.00
C ALA A 357 -22.82 28.38 -8.01
N ASP A 358 -23.24 27.68 -9.07
CA ASP A 358 -23.02 26.24 -9.22
C ASP A 358 -21.54 25.94 -9.44
N LEU A 359 -20.86 26.79 -10.20
CA LEU A 359 -19.42 26.72 -10.40
C LEU A 359 -18.65 26.82 -9.08
N VAL A 360 -19.00 27.78 -8.22
CA VAL A 360 -18.36 27.93 -6.90
C VAL A 360 -18.62 26.72 -6.02
N ILE A 361 -19.84 26.17 -6.01
CA ILE A 361 -20.16 24.92 -5.28
C ILE A 361 -19.29 23.78 -5.78
N TYR A 362 -19.17 23.62 -7.10
CA TYR A 362 -18.31 22.60 -7.72
C TYR A 362 -16.84 22.78 -7.32
N LEU A 363 -16.29 23.99 -7.46
CA LEU A 363 -14.90 24.28 -7.14
C LEU A 363 -14.59 24.02 -5.65
N ARG A 364 -15.46 24.47 -4.74
CA ARG A 364 -15.33 24.19 -3.31
C ARG A 364 -15.32 22.69 -3.02
N LYS A 365 -16.22 21.93 -3.63
CA LYS A 365 -16.26 20.47 -3.48
C LYS A 365 -14.94 19.81 -3.94
N LYS A 366 -14.39 20.25 -5.10
CA LYS A 366 -13.14 19.66 -5.63
C LYS A 366 -11.89 20.10 -4.89
N LEU A 367 -11.86 21.31 -4.34
CA LEU A 367 -10.71 21.78 -3.56
C LEU A 367 -10.68 21.21 -2.14
N ASN A 368 -11.86 21.05 -1.51
CA ASN A 368 -11.97 20.58 -0.11
C ASN A 368 -12.12 19.06 -0.04
N CYS A 369 -11.13 18.35 -0.55
CA CYS A 369 -11.02 16.89 -0.51
C CYS A 369 -9.67 16.46 0.06
N PRO A 370 -9.55 15.24 0.60
CA PRO A 370 -8.25 14.66 0.84
C PRO A 370 -7.40 14.68 -0.45
N MET A 371 -6.10 14.82 -0.30
CA MET A 371 -5.19 14.90 -1.45
C MET A 371 -4.09 13.85 -1.31
N ARG A 372 -3.67 13.27 -2.44
CA ARG A 372 -2.51 12.39 -2.51
C ARG A 372 -1.63 12.72 -3.71
N VAL A 373 -0.34 12.57 -3.52
CA VAL A 373 0.67 12.56 -4.58
C VAL A 373 1.30 11.18 -4.62
N CYS A 374 1.28 10.54 -5.77
CA CYS A 374 1.74 9.17 -5.94
C CYS A 374 2.91 9.12 -6.91
N GLY A 375 4.01 8.50 -6.48
CA GLY A 375 5.12 8.17 -7.37
C GLY A 375 4.71 7.10 -8.37
N MET A 376 5.10 7.29 -9.63
CA MET A 376 4.89 6.33 -10.72
C MET A 376 6.23 6.01 -11.36
N VAL A 377 6.53 4.72 -11.51
CA VAL A 377 7.74 4.24 -12.17
C VAL A 377 7.44 3.80 -13.60
N LYS A 378 8.45 3.80 -14.47
CA LYS A 378 8.31 3.22 -15.81
C LYS A 378 7.96 1.74 -15.69
N ASN A 379 7.02 1.29 -16.52
CA ASN A 379 6.56 -0.09 -16.53
C ASN A 379 7.66 -1.00 -17.11
N VAL A 380 8.07 -1.97 -16.30
CA VAL A 380 9.08 -3.00 -16.69
C VAL A 380 8.50 -4.41 -16.65
N GLY A 381 7.16 -4.54 -16.70
CA GLY A 381 6.46 -5.83 -16.73
C GLY A 381 6.13 -6.39 -15.33
N GLU A 382 6.23 -5.60 -14.26
CA GLU A 382 5.82 -6.03 -12.94
C GLU A 382 4.29 -6.15 -12.85
N PRO A 383 3.76 -7.19 -12.17
CA PRO A 383 2.32 -7.34 -11.96
C PRO A 383 1.81 -6.34 -10.92
N GLY A 384 0.67 -5.72 -11.18
CA GLY A 384 0.01 -4.80 -10.25
C GLY A 384 -0.82 -3.73 -10.96
N GLY A 385 -1.15 -2.67 -10.23
CA GLY A 385 -1.94 -1.56 -10.73
C GLY A 385 -1.12 -0.53 -11.51
N GLY A 386 -1.83 0.27 -12.31
CA GLY A 386 -1.25 1.37 -13.07
C GLY A 386 -2.03 2.67 -12.94
N PRO A 387 -1.44 3.78 -13.39
CA PRO A 387 -2.08 5.09 -13.42
C PRO A 387 -2.96 5.27 -14.65
N PHE A 388 -4.20 5.74 -14.45
CA PHE A 388 -5.17 5.97 -15.52
C PHE A 388 -5.90 7.30 -15.35
N LEU A 389 -6.41 7.81 -16.46
CA LEU A 389 -7.46 8.82 -16.52
C LEU A 389 -8.79 8.09 -16.67
N ALA A 390 -9.67 8.23 -15.70
CA ALA A 390 -10.95 7.52 -15.65
C ALA A 390 -12.12 8.50 -15.47
N TYR A 391 -13.28 8.11 -16.02
CA TYR A 391 -14.54 8.84 -15.84
C TYR A 391 -15.12 8.55 -14.46
N ASN A 392 -15.49 9.59 -13.75
CA ASN A 392 -16.19 9.53 -12.46
C ASN A 392 -17.71 9.61 -12.63
N PRO A 393 -18.49 9.17 -11.63
CA PRO A 393 -19.96 9.23 -11.68
C PRO A 393 -20.52 10.65 -11.85
N ASP A 394 -19.78 11.68 -11.44
CA ASP A 394 -20.17 13.10 -11.58
C ASP A 394 -19.80 13.72 -12.95
N GLY A 395 -19.39 12.89 -13.92
CA GLY A 395 -19.01 13.32 -15.27
C GLY A 395 -17.60 13.92 -15.38
N THR A 396 -16.85 13.99 -14.29
CA THR A 396 -15.46 14.43 -14.35
C THR A 396 -14.53 13.31 -14.80
N ILE A 397 -13.35 13.68 -15.32
CA ILE A 397 -12.25 12.75 -15.60
C ILE A 397 -11.13 13.11 -14.63
N SER A 398 -10.66 12.12 -13.86
CA SER A 398 -9.58 12.30 -12.91
C SER A 398 -8.58 11.16 -12.94
N LEU A 399 -7.45 11.35 -12.24
CA LEU A 399 -6.41 10.36 -12.09
C LEU A 399 -6.82 9.28 -11.10
N GLN A 400 -6.69 8.01 -11.50
CA GLN A 400 -7.02 6.84 -10.70
C GLN A 400 -5.91 5.79 -10.80
N ILE A 401 -5.69 5.04 -9.73
CA ILE A 401 -4.88 3.83 -9.74
C ILE A 401 -5.82 2.65 -9.90
N LEU A 402 -5.64 1.85 -10.95
CA LEU A 402 -6.51 0.73 -11.27
C LEU A 402 -5.71 -0.56 -11.44
N GLU A 403 -6.32 -1.66 -11.01
CA GLU A 403 -5.84 -3.02 -11.24
C GLU A 403 -6.66 -3.70 -12.35
N SER A 404 -6.14 -4.78 -12.91
CA SER A 404 -6.79 -5.52 -14.02
C SER A 404 -8.22 -5.96 -13.70
N SER A 405 -8.52 -6.28 -12.43
CA SER A 405 -9.86 -6.68 -11.98
C SER A 405 -10.92 -5.58 -12.11
N GLN A 406 -10.50 -4.31 -12.24
CA GLN A 406 -11.38 -3.16 -12.35
C GLN A 406 -11.62 -2.71 -13.80
N ILE A 407 -10.96 -3.38 -14.76
CA ILE A 407 -10.97 -3.04 -16.18
C ILE A 407 -11.56 -4.21 -16.96
N ASP A 408 -12.39 -3.91 -17.96
CA ASP A 408 -12.91 -4.94 -18.86
C ASP A 408 -11.79 -5.44 -19.78
N MET A 409 -11.16 -6.53 -19.35
CA MET A 409 -10.07 -7.16 -20.11
C MET A 409 -10.56 -7.93 -21.35
N ASN A 410 -11.88 -8.06 -21.55
CA ASN A 410 -12.46 -8.61 -22.79
C ASN A 410 -12.62 -7.55 -23.88
N ASP A 411 -12.61 -6.26 -23.51
CA ASP A 411 -12.55 -5.15 -24.43
C ASP A 411 -11.09 -4.97 -24.91
N PRO A 412 -10.80 -5.19 -26.23
CA PRO A 412 -9.41 -5.11 -26.74
C PRO A 412 -8.78 -3.73 -26.57
N GLU A 413 -9.56 -2.64 -26.62
CA GLU A 413 -9.07 -1.29 -26.43
C GLU A 413 -8.66 -1.07 -24.96
N LYS A 414 -9.48 -1.47 -24.01
CA LYS A 414 -9.19 -1.33 -22.57
C LYS A 414 -8.04 -2.21 -22.14
N LYS A 415 -8.00 -3.46 -22.64
CA LYS A 415 -6.88 -4.36 -22.45
C LYS A 415 -5.57 -3.76 -22.95
N ALA A 416 -5.58 -3.18 -24.17
CA ALA A 416 -4.40 -2.54 -24.72
C ALA A 416 -3.95 -1.31 -23.91
N MET A 417 -4.88 -0.50 -23.38
CA MET A 417 -4.54 0.61 -22.48
C MET A 417 -3.84 0.10 -21.21
N PHE A 418 -4.31 -1.00 -20.63
CA PHE A 418 -3.71 -1.60 -19.45
C PHE A 418 -2.32 -2.18 -19.73
N GLU A 419 -2.19 -3.03 -20.77
CA GLU A 419 -0.96 -3.75 -21.08
C GLU A 419 0.16 -2.84 -21.63
N LYS A 420 -0.21 -1.78 -22.35
CA LYS A 420 0.74 -0.83 -22.98
C LYS A 420 0.93 0.45 -22.14
N GLY A 421 0.32 0.54 -20.96
CA GLY A 421 0.52 1.67 -20.06
C GLY A 421 2.01 1.86 -19.75
N PRO A 422 2.55 3.09 -19.97
CA PRO A 422 4.00 3.30 -19.86
C PRO A 422 4.53 3.35 -18.44
N HIS A 423 3.64 3.42 -17.45
CA HIS A 423 3.97 3.54 -16.05
C HIS A 423 3.20 2.54 -15.19
N PHE A 424 3.76 2.28 -14.03
CA PHE A 424 3.28 1.32 -13.03
C PHE A 424 3.21 1.98 -11.65
N ASN A 425 2.28 1.54 -10.80
CA ASN A 425 2.12 2.01 -9.43
C ASN A 425 2.99 1.19 -8.45
N PRO A 426 4.08 1.76 -7.91
CA PRO A 426 4.92 1.09 -6.94
C PRO A 426 4.35 1.09 -5.51
N VAL A 427 3.19 1.73 -5.30
CA VAL A 427 2.62 2.03 -3.98
C VAL A 427 3.55 2.93 -3.16
N ASP A 428 3.76 4.12 -3.68
CA ASP A 428 4.58 5.17 -3.08
C ASP A 428 3.77 6.46 -3.02
N LEU A 429 3.09 6.70 -1.89
CA LEU A 429 2.11 7.78 -1.74
C LEU A 429 2.48 8.71 -0.60
N VAL A 430 2.12 9.98 -0.77
CA VAL A 430 2.06 10.98 0.30
C VAL A 430 0.65 11.58 0.30
N CYS A 431 0.01 11.62 1.46
CA CYS A 431 -1.40 11.99 1.62
C CYS A 431 -1.55 13.17 2.58
N ALA A 432 -2.44 14.11 2.24
CA ALA A 432 -2.91 15.18 3.11
C ALA A 432 -4.35 14.89 3.53
N VAL A 433 -4.59 14.79 4.84
CA VAL A 433 -5.84 14.23 5.39
C VAL A 433 -6.60 15.21 6.29
N ARG A 434 -6.25 16.52 6.23
CA ARG A 434 -6.99 17.60 6.91
C ARG A 434 -7.50 18.61 5.92
N ASP A 435 -8.64 19.21 6.24
CA ASP A 435 -9.23 20.32 5.51
C ASP A 435 -8.47 21.65 5.79
N TYR A 436 -8.83 22.72 5.07
CA TYR A 436 -8.21 24.05 5.21
C TYR A 436 -8.51 24.72 6.56
N LYS A 437 -9.45 24.21 7.35
CA LYS A 437 -9.75 24.64 8.73
C LYS A 437 -9.02 23.81 9.79
N GLY A 438 -8.20 22.83 9.36
CA GLY A 438 -7.44 21.95 10.22
C GLY A 438 -8.22 20.74 10.76
N ASN A 439 -9.46 20.51 10.32
CA ASN A 439 -10.23 19.35 10.74
C ASN A 439 -9.81 18.11 9.94
N LYS A 440 -9.86 16.96 10.59
CA LYS A 440 -9.66 15.68 9.90
C LYS A 440 -10.79 15.43 8.91
N PHE A 441 -10.45 15.01 7.70
CA PHE A 441 -11.45 14.41 6.82
C PHE A 441 -11.95 13.08 7.36
N ASN A 442 -13.23 12.79 7.15
CA ASN A 442 -13.74 11.42 7.29
C ASN A 442 -13.46 10.69 5.98
N LEU A 443 -12.36 9.94 5.93
CA LEU A 443 -11.88 9.28 4.72
C LEU A 443 -12.87 8.25 4.17
N LEU A 444 -13.74 7.69 5.03
CA LEU A 444 -14.75 6.70 4.61
C LEU A 444 -15.84 7.30 3.70
N LYS A 445 -16.02 8.63 3.74
CA LYS A 445 -16.95 9.34 2.85
C LYS A 445 -16.41 9.51 1.41
N HIS A 446 -15.12 9.24 1.21
CA HIS A 446 -14.43 9.41 -0.08
C HIS A 446 -14.13 8.06 -0.76
N VAL A 447 -14.71 6.96 -0.25
CA VAL A 447 -14.57 5.61 -0.82
C VAL A 447 -15.61 5.41 -1.93
N ASP A 448 -15.18 5.01 -3.11
CA ASP A 448 -16.09 4.53 -4.15
C ASP A 448 -16.38 3.04 -3.94
N LYS A 449 -17.53 2.76 -3.33
CA LYS A 449 -17.97 1.40 -3.03
C LYS A 449 -18.22 0.54 -4.29
N ALA A 450 -18.43 1.16 -5.45
CA ALA A 450 -18.65 0.45 -6.70
C ALA A 450 -17.38 -0.15 -7.32
N THR A 451 -16.21 0.08 -6.71
CA THR A 451 -14.91 -0.41 -7.20
C THR A 451 -14.36 -1.62 -6.45
N GLY A 452 -15.18 -2.29 -5.64
CA GLY A 452 -14.87 -3.61 -5.12
C GLY A 452 -14.82 -4.65 -6.24
N PHE A 453 -14.44 -5.88 -5.92
CA PHE A 453 -14.50 -7.00 -6.87
C PHE A 453 -14.76 -8.32 -6.18
N ILE A 454 -15.17 -9.32 -6.96
CA ILE A 454 -15.45 -10.67 -6.50
C ILE A 454 -14.29 -11.57 -6.94
N SER A 455 -13.66 -12.26 -5.98
CA SER A 455 -12.65 -13.28 -6.24
C SER A 455 -13.21 -14.69 -5.94
N TYR A 456 -12.78 -15.65 -6.75
CA TYR A 456 -13.18 -17.06 -6.59
C TYR A 456 -12.10 -17.78 -5.80
N LYS A 457 -12.51 -18.50 -4.78
CA LYS A 457 -11.65 -19.24 -3.84
C LYS A 457 -12.21 -20.61 -3.60
N SER A 458 -11.47 -21.47 -2.91
CA SER A 458 -11.99 -22.72 -2.37
C SER A 458 -11.63 -22.87 -0.90
N LYS A 459 -12.46 -23.59 -0.16
CA LYS A 459 -12.22 -23.99 1.23
C LYS A 459 -12.73 -25.38 1.46
N ASN A 460 -11.86 -26.29 1.91
CA ASN A 460 -12.19 -27.69 2.18
C ASN A 460 -12.88 -28.37 0.98
N GLY A 461 -12.38 -28.12 -0.24
CA GLY A 461 -12.92 -28.69 -1.49
C GLY A 461 -14.24 -28.11 -1.98
N LYS A 462 -14.75 -27.03 -1.35
CA LYS A 462 -15.93 -26.30 -1.80
C LYS A 462 -15.54 -24.95 -2.36
N ASP A 463 -16.06 -24.62 -3.54
CA ASP A 463 -15.86 -23.32 -4.16
C ASP A 463 -16.69 -22.25 -3.45
N LEU A 464 -16.13 -21.04 -3.36
CA LEU A 464 -16.77 -19.89 -2.76
C LEU A 464 -16.38 -18.60 -3.48
N LYS A 465 -17.23 -17.59 -3.31
CA LYS A 465 -17.00 -16.21 -3.73
C LYS A 465 -16.56 -15.41 -2.50
N ALA A 466 -15.51 -14.63 -2.68
CA ALA A 466 -15.05 -13.66 -1.68
C ALA A 466 -15.22 -12.24 -2.20
N LEU A 467 -15.76 -11.37 -1.38
CA LEU A 467 -15.89 -9.95 -1.66
C LEU A 467 -14.63 -9.22 -1.23
N GLU A 468 -13.98 -8.58 -2.18
CA GLU A 468 -12.83 -7.72 -1.93
C GLU A 468 -13.31 -6.26 -1.88
N LEU A 469 -13.00 -5.55 -0.80
CA LEU A 469 -13.31 -4.13 -0.65
C LEU A 469 -12.52 -3.29 -1.66
N PRO A 470 -12.98 -2.07 -2.00
CA PRO A 470 -12.18 -1.12 -2.78
C PRO A 470 -10.78 -0.98 -2.19
N GLY A 471 -9.73 -1.27 -2.99
CA GLY A 471 -8.35 -1.28 -2.51
C GLY A 471 -7.92 0.07 -1.93
N LEU A 472 -7.01 0.07 -0.96
CA LEU A 472 -6.61 1.27 -0.19
C LEU A 472 -6.18 2.42 -1.10
N TRP A 473 -5.32 2.17 -2.07
CA TRP A 473 -4.84 3.16 -3.04
C TRP A 473 -5.60 3.16 -4.37
N ASN A 474 -6.65 2.35 -4.48
CA ASN A 474 -7.56 2.30 -5.63
C ASN A 474 -8.87 3.02 -5.28
N GLY A 475 -9.97 2.30 -5.21
CA GLY A 475 -11.30 2.84 -4.95
C GLY A 475 -11.49 3.50 -3.59
N SER A 476 -10.71 3.14 -2.57
CA SER A 476 -10.78 3.81 -1.27
C SER A 476 -10.31 5.27 -1.30
N MET A 477 -9.51 5.65 -2.30
CA MET A 477 -9.02 7.01 -2.51
C MET A 477 -9.50 7.61 -3.84
N SER A 478 -10.55 7.07 -4.46
CA SER A 478 -11.00 7.52 -5.79
C SER A 478 -11.56 8.93 -5.80
N ASP A 479 -12.21 9.37 -4.71
CA ASP A 479 -12.75 10.73 -4.57
C ASP A 479 -11.73 11.71 -3.91
N TRP A 480 -10.45 11.38 -3.99
CA TRP A 480 -9.37 12.26 -3.54
C TRP A 480 -8.79 13.04 -4.71
N ASN A 481 -8.29 14.25 -4.42
CA ASN A 481 -7.40 14.91 -5.37
C ASN A 481 -6.13 14.10 -5.53
N THR A 482 -5.87 13.63 -6.74
CA THR A 482 -4.74 12.73 -7.04
C THR A 482 -3.81 13.38 -8.06
N VAL A 483 -2.51 13.39 -7.76
CA VAL A 483 -1.46 13.81 -8.69
C VAL A 483 -0.43 12.70 -8.80
N PHE A 484 -0.03 12.36 -10.03
CA PHE A 484 1.01 11.39 -10.31
C PHE A 484 2.31 12.11 -10.67
N VAL A 485 3.43 11.62 -10.13
CA VAL A 485 4.77 12.16 -10.39
C VAL A 485 5.68 11.02 -10.82
N GLU A 486 6.39 11.17 -11.94
CA GLU A 486 7.40 10.20 -12.37
C GLU A 486 8.55 10.17 -11.37
N VAL A 487 8.86 8.96 -10.87
CA VAL A 487 10.01 8.69 -10.01
C VAL A 487 10.87 7.60 -10.63
N PRO A 488 12.19 7.56 -10.37
CA PRO A 488 13.05 6.56 -10.97
C PRO A 488 12.74 5.15 -10.46
N LEU A 489 13.02 4.15 -11.29
CA LEU A 489 12.82 2.74 -10.95
C LEU A 489 13.62 2.31 -9.71
N SER A 490 14.74 2.99 -9.41
CA SER A 490 15.54 2.77 -8.20
C SER A 490 14.78 2.95 -6.88
N THR A 491 13.62 3.61 -6.91
CA THR A 491 12.73 3.74 -5.73
C THR A 491 11.82 2.54 -5.50
N PHE A 492 11.81 1.57 -6.43
CA PHE A 492 10.92 0.39 -6.40
C PHE A 492 11.70 -0.92 -6.40
N ASN A 493 11.88 -1.49 -5.21
CA ASN A 493 12.66 -2.71 -4.99
C ASN A 493 11.92 -3.68 -4.05
N PRO A 494 10.74 -4.18 -4.45
CA PRO A 494 9.97 -5.08 -3.59
C PRO A 494 10.61 -6.46 -3.53
N VAL A 495 10.42 -7.12 -2.40
CA VAL A 495 10.79 -8.53 -2.19
C VAL A 495 9.53 -9.38 -2.28
N LYS A 496 9.27 -9.98 -3.43
CA LYS A 496 8.10 -10.84 -3.68
C LYS A 496 8.41 -12.32 -3.48
N THR A 497 9.62 -12.73 -3.81
CA THR A 497 10.15 -14.08 -3.56
C THR A 497 11.42 -14.01 -2.73
N VAL A 498 11.81 -15.11 -2.09
CA VAL A 498 13.03 -15.12 -1.27
C VAL A 498 14.28 -14.83 -2.11
N ASN A 499 14.31 -15.27 -3.36
CA ASN A 499 15.44 -15.02 -4.27
C ASN A 499 15.55 -13.56 -4.72
N ASP A 500 14.53 -12.73 -4.50
CA ASP A 500 14.66 -11.29 -4.73
C ASP A 500 15.70 -10.65 -3.81
N LEU A 501 15.91 -11.23 -2.62
CA LEU A 501 16.97 -10.81 -1.70
C LEU A 501 18.38 -11.01 -2.25
N LEU A 502 18.55 -11.83 -3.29
CA LEU A 502 19.82 -12.06 -4.00
C LEU A 502 20.08 -11.05 -5.11
N ARG A 503 19.13 -10.14 -5.37
CA ARG A 503 19.35 -9.06 -6.33
C ARG A 503 20.35 -8.06 -5.76
N GLU A 504 21.12 -7.41 -6.64
CA GLU A 504 22.11 -6.40 -6.24
C GLU A 504 21.53 -5.30 -5.33
N GLN A 505 20.25 -4.94 -5.56
CA GLN A 505 19.56 -3.94 -4.76
C GLN A 505 19.37 -4.32 -3.29
N HIS A 506 19.54 -5.59 -2.93
CA HIS A 506 19.34 -6.09 -1.56
C HIS A 506 20.64 -6.65 -0.92
N GLN A 507 21.77 -6.63 -1.66
CA GLN A 507 23.07 -7.16 -1.21
C GLN A 507 23.98 -6.09 -0.63
#